data_a00389ba7802c09ccbdc7416b4c42437
#
_entry.id   a00389ba7802c09ccbdc7416b4c42437
#
_cell.length_a   1.000
_cell.length_b   1.000
_cell.length_c   1.000
_cell.angle_alpha   90.00
_cell.angle_beta   90.00
_cell.angle_gamma   90.00
#
_symmetry.space_group_name_H-M   'P 1'
#
loop_
_entity.id
_entity.type
_entity.pdbx_description
1 polymer ?
#
loop_
_entity_poly.entity_id
_entity_poly.type
_entity_poly.pdbx_seq_one_letter_code
_entity_poly.pdbx_strand_id
1 'polypeptide(L)'
;MTAPTGYLSLDQLRDAIGEGAIDTVIVAFTDMQGRLVGKRVSARLFLEDVAAHGAEACNYLLAVDVEMNTVDGYAMSSWERGYGDMVLAPDFTTLRAAPWLEATALVTADLRWLDGAPVEASPRRILQRQLERLAERGLTAFVGTELEFIVFDDGYREAWRKGYRDLTPASDYNIDYALLASTRMEPLLRDIRNSMDAAGMYCEGVKGECNLGQQEIAFRYTDALGTCDNHSIYKNAAKEIADKHGKSLTFMAKFNEREGNSCHIHISLRGEGGEAVFADADEPHGMSKLFRHFLAGQLAAMRELTLFSAPNINSYKRYVAGSFAPTAIAWGLDNRTCALRVVGHGHGMRVENRVPGGDVNQYLAVAALIAAGLHGIENELEPEALFEGNAYESDVARVPATLRDAAELFAGSTVALEAFGEEVVAHYLNNARVEQAAYDAAITDWERVRGFERL
;
A
#
# COMPACT_ATOMS: atom_id res chain seq x y z
N MET A 1 22.72 -5.51 27.45
CA MET A 1 21.28 -5.25 27.58
C MET A 1 20.61 -5.79 26.32
N THR A 2 19.49 -6.46 26.43
CA THR A 2 18.72 -6.89 25.24
C THR A 2 17.96 -5.67 24.70
N ALA A 3 18.09 -5.41 23.40
CA ALA A 3 17.32 -4.36 22.73
C ALA A 3 15.81 -4.60 22.94
N PRO A 4 14.99 -3.56 23.11
CA PRO A 4 13.55 -3.71 23.19
C PRO A 4 12.98 -4.28 21.89
N THR A 5 11.85 -4.97 21.99
CA THR A 5 11.14 -5.56 20.83
C THR A 5 9.66 -5.26 20.89
N GLY A 6 8.99 -5.29 19.74
CA GLY A 6 7.56 -5.09 19.62
C GLY A 6 7.13 -3.64 19.81
N TYR A 7 5.85 -3.47 20.12
CA TYR A 7 5.27 -2.19 20.49
C TYR A 7 5.77 -1.74 21.86
N LEU A 8 5.94 -0.44 22.02
CA LEU A 8 6.43 0.19 23.24
C LEU A 8 5.40 1.19 23.77
N SER A 9 5.18 1.21 25.07
CA SER A 9 4.57 2.39 25.68
C SER A 9 5.59 3.54 25.77
N LEU A 10 5.11 4.77 25.97
CA LEU A 10 6.00 5.92 26.17
C LEU A 10 6.91 5.75 27.41
N ASP A 11 6.43 5.07 28.46
CA ASP A 11 7.23 4.79 29.66
C ASP A 11 8.31 3.76 29.36
N GLN A 12 8.00 2.69 28.63
CA GLN A 12 9.01 1.72 28.17
C GLN A 12 10.07 2.37 27.26
N LEU A 13 9.66 3.32 26.41
CA LEU A 13 10.62 4.11 25.63
C LEU A 13 11.53 4.94 26.52
N ARG A 14 10.98 5.62 27.57
CA ARG A 14 11.78 6.39 28.53
C ARG A 14 12.81 5.52 29.26
N ASP A 15 12.39 4.35 29.72
CA ASP A 15 13.27 3.40 30.38
C ASP A 15 14.40 2.94 29.45
N ALA A 16 14.06 2.55 28.21
CA ALA A 16 15.05 2.12 27.21
C ALA A 16 16.04 3.23 26.84
N ILE A 17 15.60 4.49 26.79
CA ILE A 17 16.48 5.66 26.60
C ILE A 17 17.38 5.86 27.82
N GLY A 18 16.83 5.78 29.04
CA GLY A 18 17.59 5.90 30.30
C GLY A 18 18.66 4.84 30.45
N GLU A 19 18.42 3.64 29.93
CA GLU A 19 19.37 2.52 29.91
C GLU A 19 20.37 2.58 28.74
N GLY A 20 20.20 3.52 27.80
CA GLY A 20 21.02 3.65 26.58
C GLY A 20 20.76 2.58 25.53
N ALA A 21 19.64 1.88 25.61
CA ALA A 21 19.22 0.90 24.61
C ALA A 21 18.59 1.55 23.37
N ILE A 22 18.05 2.78 23.49
CA ILE A 22 17.54 3.60 22.39
C ILE A 22 18.16 5.01 22.51
N ASP A 23 18.70 5.51 21.40
CA ASP A 23 19.25 6.87 21.27
C ASP A 23 18.57 7.68 20.15
N THR A 24 17.81 7.02 19.28
CA THR A 24 17.16 7.61 18.11
C THR A 24 15.68 7.21 18.05
N VAL A 25 14.81 8.18 17.74
CA VAL A 25 13.41 7.93 17.43
C VAL A 25 13.11 8.43 16.01
N ILE A 26 12.60 7.54 15.15
CA ILE A 26 12.09 7.89 13.83
C ILE A 26 10.63 8.31 13.99
N VAL A 27 10.33 9.57 13.63
CA VAL A 27 8.97 10.08 13.51
C VAL A 27 8.63 10.10 12.02
N ALA A 28 7.77 9.21 11.58
CA ALA A 28 7.53 8.95 10.17
C ALA A 28 6.06 9.03 9.79
N PHE A 29 5.79 9.36 8.54
CA PHE A 29 4.48 9.27 7.91
C PHE A 29 4.62 8.69 6.50
N THR A 30 3.50 8.37 5.87
CA THR A 30 3.50 7.88 4.48
C THR A 30 3.07 9.01 3.54
N ASP A 31 3.89 9.28 2.52
CA ASP A 31 3.60 10.28 1.51
C ASP A 31 2.59 9.79 0.44
N MET A 32 2.29 10.65 -0.55
CA MET A 32 1.34 10.33 -1.62
C MET A 32 1.72 9.09 -2.43
N GLN A 33 3.02 8.84 -2.61
CA GLN A 33 3.55 7.70 -3.37
C GLN A 33 3.64 6.41 -2.55
N GLY A 34 3.19 6.42 -1.28
CA GLY A 34 3.29 5.26 -0.40
C GLY A 34 4.68 5.03 0.20
N ARG A 35 5.57 6.05 0.19
CA ARG A 35 6.89 5.99 0.81
C ARG A 35 6.82 6.38 2.27
N LEU A 36 7.57 5.67 3.11
CA LEU A 36 7.77 6.08 4.50
C LEU A 36 8.81 7.20 4.52
N VAL A 37 8.41 8.39 4.94
CA VAL A 37 9.22 9.60 5.04
C VAL A 37 9.12 10.19 6.44
N GLY A 38 10.09 11.01 6.86
CA GLY A 38 10.08 11.59 8.21
C GLY A 38 11.43 12.07 8.69
N LYS A 39 11.57 12.15 10.02
CA LYS A 39 12.79 12.64 10.68
C LYS A 39 13.35 11.60 11.65
N ARG A 40 14.67 11.51 11.71
CA ARG A 40 15.41 10.87 12.83
C ARG A 40 15.70 11.93 13.88
N VAL A 41 15.11 11.76 15.04
CA VAL A 41 15.22 12.70 16.17
C VAL A 41 16.06 12.04 17.26
N SER A 42 16.94 12.79 17.94
CA SER A 42 17.60 12.26 19.12
C SER A 42 16.56 11.88 20.18
N ALA A 43 16.73 10.74 20.83
CA ALA A 43 15.77 10.25 21.81
C ALA A 43 15.52 11.26 22.95
N ARG A 44 16.54 12.04 23.31
CA ARG A 44 16.42 13.13 24.28
C ARG A 44 15.44 14.20 23.81
N LEU A 45 15.63 14.77 22.60
CA LEU A 45 14.73 15.79 22.05
C LEU A 45 13.31 15.24 21.86
N PHE A 46 13.20 13.96 21.48
CA PHE A 46 11.90 13.33 21.37
C PHE A 46 11.13 13.39 22.69
N LEU A 47 11.74 13.04 23.81
CA LEU A 47 11.09 13.07 25.13
C LEU A 47 10.88 14.49 25.67
N GLU A 48 11.80 15.43 25.41
CA GLU A 48 11.73 16.80 25.90
C GLU A 48 10.70 17.67 25.16
N ASP A 49 10.42 17.38 23.88
CA ASP A 49 9.63 18.25 23.02
C ASP A 49 8.69 17.50 22.05
N VAL A 50 9.24 16.66 21.17
CA VAL A 50 8.50 16.07 20.04
C VAL A 50 7.34 15.19 20.49
N ALA A 51 7.48 14.49 21.62
CA ALA A 51 6.40 13.66 22.18
C ALA A 51 5.16 14.46 22.55
N ALA A 52 5.31 15.72 22.93
CA ALA A 52 4.20 16.60 23.34
C ALA A 52 3.69 17.51 22.22
N HIS A 53 4.59 17.98 21.37
CA HIS A 53 4.28 19.03 20.38
C HIS A 53 4.35 18.54 18.92
N GLY A 54 4.88 17.33 18.68
CA GLY A 54 5.15 16.83 17.33
C GLY A 54 6.45 17.39 16.75
N ALA A 55 6.75 17.04 15.51
CA ALA A 55 7.90 17.55 14.76
C ALA A 55 7.41 18.33 13.54
N GLU A 56 7.82 19.58 13.38
CA GLU A 56 7.48 20.39 12.20
C GLU A 56 8.18 19.85 10.95
N ALA A 57 7.50 19.92 9.81
CA ALA A 57 8.04 19.60 8.49
C ALA A 57 7.32 20.42 7.41
N CYS A 58 8.03 20.73 6.32
CA CYS A 58 7.43 21.49 5.24
C CYS A 58 6.27 20.75 4.57
N ASN A 59 5.19 21.44 4.30
CA ASN A 59 3.97 20.87 3.72
C ASN A 59 4.16 20.41 2.26
N TYR A 60 5.21 20.85 1.55
CA TYR A 60 5.50 20.36 0.21
C TYR A 60 5.70 18.83 0.14
N LEU A 61 6.00 18.17 1.26
CA LEU A 61 6.17 16.72 1.32
C LEU A 61 4.93 15.94 0.87
N LEU A 62 3.77 16.58 0.82
CA LEU A 62 2.55 16.08 0.17
C LEU A 62 2.24 16.78 -1.17
N ALA A 63 3.21 17.45 -1.79
CA ALA A 63 3.03 18.21 -3.03
C ALA A 63 4.27 18.11 -3.94
N VAL A 64 4.89 16.94 -3.98
CA VAL A 64 6.09 16.62 -4.77
C VAL A 64 5.83 15.47 -5.72
N ASP A 65 6.65 15.40 -6.78
CA ASP A 65 6.72 14.23 -7.66
C ASP A 65 7.51 13.06 -7.03
N VAL A 66 7.68 11.97 -7.78
CA VAL A 66 8.43 10.78 -7.32
C VAL A 66 9.89 11.11 -7.02
N GLU A 67 10.47 12.09 -7.68
CA GLU A 67 11.87 12.55 -7.54
C GLU A 67 12.04 13.61 -6.44
N MET A 68 10.98 13.91 -5.68
CA MET A 68 10.93 14.92 -4.62
C MET A 68 11.03 16.37 -5.13
N ASN A 69 10.79 16.60 -6.43
CA ASN A 69 10.68 17.96 -6.93
C ASN A 69 9.31 18.56 -6.55
N THR A 70 9.30 19.82 -6.16
CA THR A 70 8.04 20.55 -5.98
C THR A 70 7.38 20.77 -7.33
N VAL A 71 6.08 20.50 -7.39
CA VAL A 71 5.28 20.66 -8.61
C VAL A 71 4.08 21.58 -8.35
N ASP A 72 3.62 22.26 -9.39
CA ASP A 72 2.50 23.18 -9.30
C ASP A 72 1.13 22.46 -9.29
N GLY A 73 0.09 23.23 -8.99
CA GLY A 73 -1.31 22.76 -9.06
C GLY A 73 -1.90 22.21 -7.76
N TYR A 74 -1.13 22.17 -6.68
CA TYR A 74 -1.64 21.77 -5.36
C TYR A 74 -2.17 22.97 -4.56
N ALA A 75 -3.40 22.86 -4.06
CA ALA A 75 -4.02 23.91 -3.27
C ALA A 75 -3.35 24.12 -1.90
N MET A 76 -2.78 23.05 -1.33
CA MET A 76 -2.19 23.07 0.02
C MET A 76 -0.82 23.75 0.07
N SER A 77 -0.05 23.75 -1.02
CA SER A 77 1.36 24.16 -1.05
C SER A 77 1.76 24.69 -2.41
N SER A 78 2.36 25.89 -2.46
CA SER A 78 2.87 26.50 -3.69
C SER A 78 3.93 27.58 -3.39
N TRP A 79 4.64 28.05 -4.43
CA TRP A 79 5.55 29.18 -4.32
C TRP A 79 4.84 30.48 -3.87
N GLU A 80 3.62 30.71 -4.32
CA GLU A 80 2.82 31.88 -3.92
C GLU A 80 2.43 31.83 -2.44
N ARG A 81 2.26 30.64 -1.87
CA ARG A 81 1.94 30.43 -0.45
C ARG A 81 3.18 30.36 0.44
N GLY A 82 4.40 30.28 -0.14
CA GLY A 82 5.66 30.27 0.57
C GLY A 82 6.00 28.97 1.29
N TYR A 83 5.37 27.83 0.95
CA TYR A 83 5.66 26.49 1.49
C TYR A 83 5.74 26.47 3.03
N GLY A 84 4.63 26.68 3.72
CA GLY A 84 4.58 26.65 5.18
C GLY A 84 4.80 25.26 5.77
N ASP A 85 4.81 25.18 7.09
CA ASP A 85 5.02 23.92 7.82
C ASP A 85 3.70 23.22 8.17
N MET A 86 3.81 21.93 8.44
CA MET A 86 2.85 21.05 9.07
C MET A 86 3.52 20.31 10.22
N VAL A 87 2.74 19.76 11.12
CA VAL A 87 3.21 19.00 12.30
C VAL A 87 3.05 17.52 12.07
N LEU A 88 4.12 16.77 12.27
CA LEU A 88 4.11 15.30 12.39
C LEU A 88 3.76 14.98 13.85
N ALA A 89 2.49 14.70 14.12
CA ALA A 89 1.97 14.40 15.47
C ALA A 89 2.09 12.89 15.74
N PRO A 90 2.97 12.43 16.66
CA PRO A 90 3.18 11.01 16.91
C PRO A 90 1.91 10.29 17.39
N ASP A 91 1.55 9.18 16.75
CA ASP A 91 0.53 8.26 17.23
C ASP A 91 1.20 7.17 18.09
N PHE A 92 1.14 7.33 19.39
CA PHE A 92 1.82 6.43 20.33
C PHE A 92 1.28 4.99 20.31
N THR A 93 0.13 4.74 19.74
CA THR A 93 -0.37 3.36 19.54
C THR A 93 0.48 2.58 18.54
N THR A 94 1.26 3.29 17.71
CA THR A 94 2.14 2.73 16.69
C THR A 94 3.61 2.66 17.13
N LEU A 95 3.95 3.26 18.29
CA LEU A 95 5.32 3.32 18.80
C LEU A 95 5.89 1.92 18.98
N ARG A 96 7.06 1.67 18.41
CA ARG A 96 7.69 0.35 18.41
C ARG A 96 9.21 0.40 18.31
N ALA A 97 9.86 -0.70 18.65
CA ALA A 97 11.26 -0.91 18.31
C ALA A 97 11.45 -1.04 16.79
N ALA A 98 12.59 -0.61 16.27
CA ALA A 98 13.02 -0.81 14.89
C ALA A 98 14.27 -1.74 14.87
N PRO A 99 14.11 -3.08 15.05
CA PRO A 99 15.21 -4.00 15.32
C PRO A 99 16.25 -4.12 14.21
N TRP A 100 15.89 -3.76 12.99
CA TRP A 100 16.82 -3.69 11.85
C TRP A 100 17.72 -2.46 11.87
N LEU A 101 17.51 -1.51 12.79
CA LEU A 101 18.34 -0.32 13.01
C LEU A 101 18.92 -0.34 14.43
N GLU A 102 20.16 0.09 14.57
CA GLU A 102 20.83 0.14 15.86
C GLU A 102 20.18 1.20 16.77
N ALA A 103 19.89 0.84 18.02
CA ALA A 103 19.39 1.70 19.08
C ALA A 103 18.21 2.63 18.66
N THR A 104 17.28 2.12 17.83
CA THR A 104 16.25 2.94 17.21
C THR A 104 14.84 2.47 17.57
N ALA A 105 13.96 3.43 17.89
CA ALA A 105 12.51 3.26 17.91
C ALA A 105 11.87 4.01 16.73
N LEU A 106 10.63 3.63 16.38
CA LEU A 106 9.84 4.24 15.31
C LEU A 106 8.43 4.52 15.79
N VAL A 107 7.87 5.65 15.39
CA VAL A 107 6.48 6.02 15.61
C VAL A 107 5.90 6.59 14.31
N THR A 108 4.69 6.13 13.93
CA THR A 108 3.92 6.73 12.82
C THR A 108 3.27 8.02 13.31
N ALA A 109 3.26 9.03 12.46
CA ALA A 109 2.67 10.33 12.77
C ALA A 109 1.46 10.62 11.91
N ASP A 110 0.43 11.22 12.52
CA ASP A 110 -0.61 11.94 11.81
C ASP A 110 -0.11 13.32 11.38
N LEU A 111 -0.55 13.80 10.22
CA LEU A 111 -0.21 15.12 9.74
C LEU A 111 -1.27 16.13 10.15
N ARG A 112 -0.84 17.25 10.74
CA ARG A 112 -1.71 18.34 11.20
C ARG A 112 -1.16 19.68 10.72
N TRP A 113 -2.04 20.60 10.44
CA TRP A 113 -1.68 22.00 10.26
C TRP A 113 -1.21 22.59 11.61
N LEU A 114 -0.55 23.76 11.56
CA LEU A 114 -0.06 24.45 12.77
C LEU A 114 -1.18 24.88 13.73
N ASP A 115 -2.41 24.99 13.25
CA ASP A 115 -3.61 25.24 14.08
C ASP A 115 -4.23 23.98 14.71
N GLY A 116 -3.62 22.80 14.42
CA GLY A 116 -4.04 21.50 14.93
C GLY A 116 -5.05 20.76 14.04
N ALA A 117 -5.59 21.38 12.99
CA ALA A 117 -6.50 20.71 12.06
C ALA A 117 -5.77 19.60 11.29
N PRO A 118 -6.45 18.48 10.95
CA PRO A 118 -5.84 17.42 10.15
C PRO A 118 -5.52 17.90 8.73
N VAL A 119 -4.44 17.35 8.16
CA VAL A 119 -4.14 17.52 6.73
C VAL A 119 -4.95 16.48 5.95
N GLU A 120 -6.06 16.88 5.36
CA GLU A 120 -7.03 15.99 4.72
C GLU A 120 -6.46 15.21 3.53
N ALA A 121 -5.45 15.76 2.84
CA ALA A 121 -4.76 15.08 1.73
C ALA A 121 -3.78 13.99 2.19
N SER A 122 -3.51 13.85 3.49
CA SER A 122 -2.64 12.78 4.02
C SER A 122 -3.26 11.41 3.76
N PRO A 123 -2.53 10.44 3.19
CA PRO A 123 -3.04 9.10 2.91
C PRO A 123 -3.63 8.42 4.16
N ARG A 124 -2.93 8.52 5.30
CA ARG A 124 -3.40 7.94 6.56
C ARG A 124 -4.71 8.56 7.02
N ARG A 125 -4.87 9.90 6.89
CA ARG A 125 -6.10 10.61 7.22
C ARG A 125 -7.27 10.21 6.30
N ILE A 126 -7.01 10.03 5.02
CA ILE A 126 -8.03 9.57 4.05
C ILE A 126 -8.58 8.21 4.46
N LEU A 127 -7.73 7.29 4.89
CA LEU A 127 -8.18 6.00 5.43
C LEU A 127 -8.95 6.18 6.74
N GLN A 128 -8.44 6.95 7.69
CA GLN A 128 -9.12 7.21 8.97
C GLN A 128 -10.56 7.70 8.76
N ARG A 129 -10.79 8.59 7.81
CA ARG A 129 -12.15 9.06 7.49
C ARG A 129 -13.10 7.95 7.04
N GLN A 130 -12.60 6.98 6.26
CA GLN A 130 -13.43 5.83 5.86
C GLN A 130 -13.69 4.88 7.04
N LEU A 131 -12.73 4.75 7.95
CA LEU A 131 -12.89 3.96 9.16
C LEU A 131 -13.87 4.63 10.14
N GLU A 132 -13.88 5.96 10.25
CA GLU A 132 -14.86 6.74 10.99
C GLU A 132 -16.29 6.46 10.45
N ARG A 133 -16.49 6.48 9.12
CA ARG A 133 -17.78 6.15 8.48
C ARG A 133 -18.25 4.71 8.76
N LEU A 134 -17.30 3.74 8.81
CA LEU A 134 -17.63 2.37 9.22
C LEU A 134 -18.03 2.30 10.70
N ALA A 135 -17.29 3.00 11.58
CA ALA A 135 -17.56 3.03 13.00
C ALA A 135 -18.93 3.63 13.34
N GLU A 136 -19.39 4.67 12.61
CA GLU A 136 -20.74 5.22 12.71
C GLU A 136 -21.84 4.19 12.45
N ARG A 137 -21.50 3.07 11.78
CA ARG A 137 -22.40 1.94 11.49
C ARG A 137 -22.17 0.73 12.40
N GLY A 138 -21.34 0.89 13.44
CA GLY A 138 -20.95 -0.21 14.32
C GLY A 138 -20.06 -1.26 13.64
N LEU A 139 -19.30 -0.86 12.61
CA LEU A 139 -18.47 -1.77 11.82
C LEU A 139 -16.98 -1.43 11.96
N THR A 140 -16.15 -2.46 11.98
CA THR A 140 -14.69 -2.36 11.97
C THR A 140 -14.13 -3.17 10.81
N ALA A 141 -13.20 -2.59 10.03
CA ALA A 141 -12.52 -3.28 8.95
C ALA A 141 -11.25 -3.98 9.42
N PHE A 142 -11.08 -5.24 9.01
CA PHE A 142 -9.85 -6.01 9.13
C PHE A 142 -9.28 -6.28 7.75
N VAL A 143 -7.97 -6.04 7.60
CA VAL A 143 -7.29 -6.08 6.31
C VAL A 143 -6.01 -6.90 6.40
N GLY A 144 -5.72 -7.68 5.35
CA GLY A 144 -4.42 -8.28 5.10
C GLY A 144 -3.92 -7.88 3.71
N THR A 145 -2.61 -7.68 3.55
CA THR A 145 -1.98 -7.40 2.26
C THR A 145 -0.97 -8.49 1.92
N GLU A 146 -1.06 -9.03 0.70
CA GLU A 146 -0.07 -9.93 0.11
C GLU A 146 0.79 -9.08 -0.83
N LEU A 147 1.99 -8.68 -0.36
CA LEU A 147 2.86 -7.78 -1.10
C LEU A 147 4.06 -8.53 -1.69
N GLU A 148 4.11 -8.60 -3.02
CA GLU A 148 5.17 -9.21 -3.78
C GLU A 148 6.32 -8.23 -4.08
N PHE A 149 7.54 -8.75 -4.21
CA PHE A 149 8.73 -7.98 -4.57
C PHE A 149 9.76 -8.86 -5.31
N ILE A 150 10.61 -8.22 -6.11
CA ILE A 150 11.71 -8.91 -6.82
C ILE A 150 13.02 -8.54 -6.15
N VAL A 151 13.86 -9.54 -5.87
CA VAL A 151 15.22 -9.40 -5.30
C VAL A 151 16.26 -9.51 -6.40
N PHE A 152 17.28 -8.64 -6.33
CA PHE A 152 18.45 -8.64 -7.20
C PHE A 152 19.73 -8.83 -6.39
N ASP A 153 20.70 -9.50 -6.99
CA ASP A 153 22.05 -9.64 -6.42
C ASP A 153 22.86 -8.33 -6.51
N ASP A 154 22.46 -7.44 -7.41
CA ASP A 154 22.99 -6.07 -7.48
C ASP A 154 22.48 -5.23 -6.29
N GLY A 155 23.38 -4.61 -5.54
CA GLY A 155 22.99 -3.62 -4.51
C GLY A 155 22.46 -2.33 -5.14
N TYR A 156 21.75 -1.47 -4.35
CA TYR A 156 21.11 -0.25 -4.86
C TYR A 156 22.06 0.69 -5.61
N ARG A 157 23.30 0.86 -5.13
CA ARG A 157 24.30 1.72 -5.81
C ARG A 157 24.72 1.17 -7.16
N GLU A 158 24.82 -0.15 -7.29
CA GLU A 158 25.14 -0.79 -8.55
C GLU A 158 23.96 -0.70 -9.51
N ALA A 159 22.76 -1.01 -9.05
CA ALA A 159 21.53 -0.84 -9.81
C ALA A 159 21.37 0.59 -10.36
N TRP A 160 21.64 1.61 -9.53
CA TRP A 160 21.66 3.01 -9.97
C TRP A 160 22.67 3.28 -11.09
N ARG A 161 23.91 2.78 -10.95
CA ARG A 161 24.97 2.96 -11.98
C ARG A 161 24.64 2.28 -13.30
N LYS A 162 23.90 1.17 -13.25
CA LYS A 162 23.38 0.46 -14.44
C LYS A 162 22.12 1.11 -15.02
N GLY A 163 21.61 2.20 -14.44
CA GLY A 163 20.32 2.79 -14.82
C GLY A 163 19.17 1.79 -14.68
N TYR A 164 19.25 0.91 -13.69
CA TYR A 164 18.29 -0.18 -13.41
C TYR A 164 18.09 -1.17 -14.56
N ARG A 165 19.11 -1.34 -15.41
CA ARG A 165 19.13 -2.29 -16.53
C ARG A 165 20.11 -3.41 -16.26
N ASP A 166 19.88 -4.55 -16.89
CA ASP A 166 20.78 -5.71 -16.82
C ASP A 166 21.13 -6.11 -15.37
N LEU A 167 20.13 -5.98 -14.48
CA LEU A 167 20.25 -6.43 -13.09
C LEU A 167 20.18 -7.95 -13.04
N THR A 168 20.92 -8.55 -12.11
CA THR A 168 20.97 -9.99 -11.87
C THR A 168 19.88 -10.39 -10.88
N PRO A 169 18.78 -11.04 -11.30
CA PRO A 169 17.79 -11.54 -10.36
C PRO A 169 18.40 -12.56 -9.39
N ALA A 170 17.90 -12.61 -8.16
CA ALA A 170 18.40 -13.54 -7.15
C ALA A 170 18.02 -15.03 -7.41
N SER A 171 17.28 -15.31 -8.49
CA SER A 171 17.05 -16.67 -9.00
C SER A 171 17.08 -16.71 -10.53
N ASP A 172 17.53 -17.83 -11.09
CA ASP A 172 17.72 -18.03 -12.53
C ASP A 172 16.48 -18.64 -13.23
N TYR A 173 15.48 -19.06 -12.48
CA TYR A 173 14.29 -19.73 -12.97
C TYR A 173 13.07 -19.42 -12.09
N ASN A 174 11.88 -19.77 -12.55
CA ASN A 174 10.64 -19.65 -11.79
C ASN A 174 10.73 -20.51 -10.52
N ILE A 175 10.55 -19.85 -9.37
CA ILE A 175 10.71 -20.45 -8.03
C ILE A 175 9.39 -20.50 -7.25
N ASP A 176 8.27 -20.36 -7.93
CA ASP A 176 6.95 -20.40 -7.30
C ASP A 176 6.81 -21.66 -6.42
N TYR A 177 6.63 -21.45 -5.11
CA TYR A 177 6.66 -22.47 -4.05
C TYR A 177 7.92 -23.35 -3.97
N ALA A 178 9.00 -23.07 -4.71
CA ALA A 178 10.21 -23.89 -4.75
C ALA A 178 11.12 -23.63 -3.53
N LEU A 179 11.25 -24.62 -2.64
CA LEU A 179 12.05 -24.48 -1.41
C LEU A 179 13.55 -24.38 -1.66
N LEU A 180 14.11 -25.19 -2.59
CA LEU A 180 15.57 -25.19 -2.85
C LEU A 180 16.08 -23.81 -3.26
N ALA A 181 15.38 -23.15 -4.16
CA ALA A 181 15.82 -21.85 -4.67
C ALA A 181 15.62 -20.73 -3.64
N SER A 182 14.50 -20.73 -2.90
CA SER A 182 14.28 -19.76 -1.82
C SER A 182 15.28 -19.92 -0.67
N THR A 183 15.84 -21.12 -0.45
CA THR A 183 16.90 -21.36 0.54
C THR A 183 18.14 -20.50 0.28
N ARG A 184 18.47 -20.18 -1.00
CA ARG A 184 19.61 -19.29 -1.32
C ARG A 184 19.39 -17.85 -0.88
N MET A 185 18.14 -17.42 -0.83
CA MET A 185 17.74 -16.08 -0.36
C MET A 185 17.38 -16.06 1.13
N GLU A 186 17.33 -17.21 1.79
CA GLU A 186 16.90 -17.34 3.20
C GLU A 186 17.66 -16.41 4.16
N PRO A 187 18.98 -16.13 4.02
CA PRO A 187 19.63 -15.16 4.90
C PRO A 187 18.95 -13.78 4.89
N LEU A 188 18.60 -13.25 3.72
CA LEU A 188 17.87 -12.00 3.58
C LEU A 188 16.42 -12.14 4.05
N LEU A 189 15.71 -13.15 3.56
CA LEU A 189 14.29 -13.35 3.86
C LEU A 189 14.05 -13.59 5.34
N ARG A 190 14.94 -14.35 5.99
CA ARG A 190 14.92 -14.60 7.42
C ARG A 190 15.15 -13.32 8.23
N ASP A 191 16.12 -12.49 7.81
CA ASP A 191 16.40 -11.23 8.50
C ASP A 191 15.20 -10.29 8.40
N ILE A 192 14.54 -10.19 7.24
CA ILE A 192 13.29 -9.42 7.09
C ILE A 192 12.22 -9.97 8.02
N ARG A 193 11.91 -11.29 7.96
CA ARG A 193 10.87 -11.89 8.81
C ARG A 193 11.11 -11.66 10.29
N ASN A 194 12.31 -11.94 10.77
CA ASN A 194 12.65 -11.82 12.19
C ASN A 194 12.64 -10.35 12.66
N SER A 195 13.11 -9.44 11.81
CA SER A 195 13.08 -8.00 12.12
C SER A 195 11.64 -7.47 12.21
N MET A 196 10.77 -7.91 11.29
CA MET A 196 9.36 -7.49 11.32
C MET A 196 8.62 -8.11 12.51
N ASP A 197 8.85 -9.38 12.81
CA ASP A 197 8.28 -10.05 13.99
C ASP A 197 8.74 -9.36 15.29
N ALA A 198 10.02 -9.05 15.40
CA ALA A 198 10.59 -8.32 16.53
C ALA A 198 10.14 -6.84 16.58
N ALA A 199 9.58 -6.28 15.51
CA ALA A 199 8.91 -4.97 15.48
C ALA A 199 7.40 -5.06 15.81
N GLY A 200 6.87 -6.24 16.15
CA GLY A 200 5.47 -6.45 16.50
C GLY A 200 4.56 -6.79 15.32
N MET A 201 5.13 -7.15 14.16
CA MET A 201 4.38 -7.57 12.97
C MET A 201 4.47 -9.10 12.85
N TYR A 202 3.38 -9.80 13.19
CA TYR A 202 3.37 -11.27 13.13
C TYR A 202 3.53 -11.75 11.67
N CYS A 203 4.72 -12.27 11.34
CA CYS A 203 5.00 -12.83 10.03
C CYS A 203 4.50 -14.28 9.95
N GLU A 204 3.59 -14.58 9.00
CA GLU A 204 3.04 -15.92 8.81
C GLU A 204 3.93 -16.80 7.93
N GLY A 205 4.59 -16.23 6.93
CA GLY A 205 5.45 -17.00 6.04
C GLY A 205 6.06 -16.21 4.89
N VAL A 206 6.88 -16.90 4.11
CA VAL A 206 7.47 -16.42 2.86
C VAL A 206 7.43 -17.53 1.82
N LYS A 207 7.18 -17.17 0.58
CA LYS A 207 7.26 -18.09 -0.57
C LYS A 207 7.87 -17.40 -1.79
N GLY A 208 8.45 -18.20 -2.68
CA GLY A 208 8.82 -17.76 -4.02
C GLY A 208 7.59 -17.53 -4.89
N GLU A 209 7.75 -16.68 -5.91
CA GLU A 209 6.76 -16.33 -6.92
C GLU A 209 7.28 -16.61 -8.33
N CYS A 210 6.43 -16.37 -9.35
CA CYS A 210 6.67 -16.79 -10.73
C CYS A 210 7.80 -16.04 -11.42
N ASN A 211 8.05 -14.76 -11.12
CA ASN A 211 9.14 -14.01 -11.75
C ASN A 211 10.49 -14.35 -11.11
N LEU A 212 11.58 -14.08 -11.82
CA LEU A 212 12.93 -14.35 -11.35
C LEU A 212 13.24 -13.50 -10.12
N GLY A 213 13.67 -14.14 -9.03
CA GLY A 213 13.95 -13.48 -7.76
C GLY A 213 12.70 -13.01 -7.00
N GLN A 214 11.49 -13.27 -7.50
CA GLN A 214 10.26 -12.78 -6.91
C GLN A 214 9.89 -13.56 -5.64
N GLN A 215 9.44 -12.84 -4.63
CA GLN A 215 9.07 -13.33 -3.31
C GLN A 215 7.81 -12.64 -2.81
N GLU A 216 7.09 -13.32 -1.92
CA GLU A 216 5.99 -12.75 -1.14
C GLU A 216 6.22 -13.06 0.34
N ILE A 217 6.05 -12.06 1.21
CA ILE A 217 6.02 -12.25 2.66
C ILE A 217 4.62 -11.90 3.16
N ALA A 218 3.98 -12.89 3.78
CA ALA A 218 2.64 -12.74 4.34
C ALA A 218 2.71 -12.39 5.83
N PHE A 219 1.89 -11.42 6.24
CA PHE A 219 1.70 -11.02 7.62
C PHE A 219 0.27 -11.30 8.06
N ARG A 220 0.12 -11.57 9.35
CA ARG A 220 -1.20 -11.72 9.95
C ARG A 220 -1.99 -10.43 9.80
N TYR A 221 -3.23 -10.55 9.32
CA TYR A 221 -4.14 -9.42 9.20
C TYR A 221 -4.44 -8.78 10.56
N THR A 222 -4.63 -7.47 10.56
CA THR A 222 -5.06 -6.71 11.74
C THR A 222 -6.20 -5.76 11.34
N ASP A 223 -6.57 -4.82 12.21
CA ASP A 223 -7.41 -3.71 11.82
C ASP A 223 -6.78 -2.96 10.61
N ALA A 224 -7.63 -2.31 9.83
CA ALA A 224 -7.20 -1.74 8.56
C ALA A 224 -6.10 -0.68 8.70
N LEU A 225 -6.15 0.18 9.74
CA LEU A 225 -5.15 1.20 9.96
C LEU A 225 -3.82 0.58 10.37
N GLY A 226 -3.84 -0.35 11.31
CA GLY A 226 -2.66 -1.08 11.77
C GLY A 226 -1.98 -1.87 10.65
N THR A 227 -2.76 -2.53 9.77
CA THR A 227 -2.19 -3.21 8.59
C THR A 227 -1.52 -2.23 7.63
N CYS A 228 -2.12 -1.05 7.37
CA CYS A 228 -1.52 -0.06 6.48
C CYS A 228 -0.26 0.58 7.08
N ASP A 229 -0.23 0.85 8.38
CA ASP A 229 0.96 1.32 9.10
C ASP A 229 2.10 0.27 9.00
N ASN A 230 1.78 -1.00 9.27
CA ASN A 230 2.72 -2.12 9.17
C ASN A 230 3.28 -2.29 7.75
N HIS A 231 2.42 -2.19 6.74
CA HIS A 231 2.82 -2.29 5.32
C HIS A 231 3.84 -1.21 4.94
N SER A 232 3.63 0.05 5.34
CA SER A 232 4.59 1.14 5.09
C SER A 232 5.95 0.86 5.72
N ILE A 233 5.96 0.42 6.97
CA ILE A 233 7.17 0.11 7.72
C ILE A 233 7.89 -1.07 7.07
N TYR A 234 7.17 -2.16 6.79
CA TYR A 234 7.71 -3.35 6.12
C TYR A 234 8.34 -3.02 4.77
N LYS A 235 7.63 -2.27 3.91
CA LYS A 235 8.10 -1.88 2.56
C LYS A 235 9.41 -1.10 2.61
N ASN A 236 9.57 -0.22 3.60
CA ASN A 236 10.81 0.52 3.82
C ASN A 236 11.90 -0.37 4.44
N ALA A 237 11.59 -1.08 5.52
CA ALA A 237 12.54 -1.91 6.24
C ALA A 237 13.13 -3.04 5.38
N ALA A 238 12.31 -3.67 4.54
CA ALA A 238 12.77 -4.70 3.61
C ALA A 238 13.86 -4.18 2.66
N LYS A 239 13.73 -2.93 2.18
CA LYS A 239 14.76 -2.27 1.35
C LYS A 239 16.03 -1.98 2.16
N GLU A 240 15.89 -1.44 3.39
CA GLU A 240 17.02 -1.15 4.28
C GLU A 240 17.79 -2.43 4.66
N ILE A 241 17.08 -3.53 4.91
CA ILE A 241 17.68 -4.84 5.20
C ILE A 241 18.36 -5.40 3.94
N ALA A 242 17.73 -5.31 2.76
CA ALA A 242 18.34 -5.76 1.49
C ALA A 242 19.66 -5.02 1.22
N ASP A 243 19.72 -3.70 1.45
CA ASP A 243 20.94 -2.90 1.31
C ASP A 243 22.06 -3.41 2.24
N LYS A 244 21.75 -3.77 3.49
CA LYS A 244 22.72 -4.38 4.43
C LYS A 244 23.26 -5.73 3.94
N HIS A 245 22.44 -6.49 3.21
CA HIS A 245 22.85 -7.74 2.57
C HIS A 245 23.57 -7.54 1.24
N GLY A 246 23.84 -6.29 0.82
CA GLY A 246 24.48 -5.98 -0.47
C GLY A 246 23.59 -6.30 -1.68
N LYS A 247 22.28 -6.43 -1.46
CA LYS A 247 21.26 -6.71 -2.47
C LYS A 247 20.33 -5.51 -2.66
N SER A 248 19.50 -5.57 -3.68
CA SER A 248 18.37 -4.66 -3.83
C SER A 248 17.09 -5.43 -4.04
N LEU A 249 15.96 -4.80 -3.73
CA LEU A 249 14.64 -5.30 -4.06
C LEU A 249 13.74 -4.17 -4.58
N THR A 250 12.74 -4.55 -5.36
CA THR A 250 11.77 -3.62 -5.92
C THR A 250 10.34 -4.11 -5.74
N PHE A 251 9.46 -3.16 -5.43
CA PHE A 251 8.01 -3.33 -5.40
C PHE A 251 7.33 -2.75 -6.66
N MET A 252 8.08 -2.41 -7.72
CA MET A 252 7.48 -1.97 -8.99
C MET A 252 6.43 -2.97 -9.44
N ALA A 253 5.28 -2.48 -9.88
CA ALA A 253 4.20 -3.34 -10.36
C ALA A 253 4.63 -4.21 -11.57
N LYS A 254 5.50 -3.70 -12.44
CA LYS A 254 6.02 -4.41 -13.62
C LYS A 254 7.48 -4.03 -13.87
N PHE A 255 8.40 -4.91 -13.49
CA PHE A 255 9.83 -4.66 -13.69
C PHE A 255 10.33 -5.10 -15.07
N ASN A 256 9.83 -6.21 -15.60
CA ASN A 256 10.21 -6.81 -16.88
C ASN A 256 8.99 -7.41 -17.58
N GLU A 257 9.19 -8.13 -18.68
CA GLU A 257 8.11 -8.75 -19.48
C GLU A 257 7.44 -9.97 -18.80
N ARG A 258 7.99 -10.45 -17.66
CA ARG A 258 7.42 -11.56 -16.88
C ARG A 258 6.32 -11.05 -15.95
N GLU A 259 5.90 -11.89 -14.99
CA GLU A 259 4.90 -11.57 -13.98
C GLU A 259 5.28 -10.31 -13.19
N GLY A 260 4.30 -9.49 -12.90
CA GLY A 260 4.47 -8.29 -12.09
C GLY A 260 4.34 -8.56 -10.61
N ASN A 261 4.63 -7.55 -9.76
CA ASN A 261 4.37 -7.61 -8.33
C ASN A 261 2.95 -7.17 -8.02
N SER A 262 2.21 -8.02 -7.32
CA SER A 262 0.87 -7.73 -6.81
C SER A 262 0.93 -7.19 -5.37
N CYS A 263 -0.14 -6.54 -4.99
CA CYS A 263 -0.51 -6.30 -3.59
C CYS A 263 -1.99 -6.68 -3.45
N HIS A 264 -2.28 -7.97 -3.32
CA HIS A 264 -3.66 -8.40 -3.10
C HIS A 264 -4.13 -7.91 -1.73
N ILE A 265 -5.31 -7.33 -1.69
CA ILE A 265 -5.88 -6.78 -0.45
C ILE A 265 -7.08 -7.63 -0.04
N HIS A 266 -6.94 -8.31 1.09
CA HIS A 266 -8.02 -9.02 1.75
C HIS A 266 -8.73 -8.10 2.72
N ILE A 267 -10.06 -8.09 2.69
CA ILE A 267 -10.86 -7.28 3.60
C ILE A 267 -12.06 -8.07 4.13
N SER A 268 -12.31 -7.93 5.43
CA SER A 268 -13.53 -8.37 6.10
C SER A 268 -14.00 -7.31 7.09
N LEU A 269 -15.29 -7.31 7.38
CA LEU A 269 -15.88 -6.45 8.42
C LEU A 269 -16.29 -7.26 9.64
N ARG A 270 -16.23 -6.58 10.79
CA ARG A 270 -16.73 -7.07 12.08
C ARG A 270 -17.72 -6.09 12.66
N GLY A 271 -18.75 -6.60 13.35
CA GLY A 271 -19.65 -5.78 14.15
C GLY A 271 -19.02 -5.36 15.47
N GLU A 272 -19.75 -4.58 16.28
CA GLU A 272 -19.28 -4.04 17.57
C GLU A 272 -18.85 -5.10 18.57
N GLY A 273 -19.47 -6.29 18.54
CA GLY A 273 -19.10 -7.43 19.38
C GLY A 273 -17.98 -8.31 18.82
N GLY A 274 -17.39 -7.92 17.66
CA GLY A 274 -16.38 -8.71 16.97
C GLY A 274 -16.94 -9.85 16.10
N GLU A 275 -18.26 -9.93 15.93
CA GLU A 275 -18.92 -10.93 15.09
C GLU A 275 -18.59 -10.76 13.60
N ALA A 276 -18.55 -11.88 12.89
CA ALA A 276 -18.27 -11.92 11.45
C ALA A 276 -19.52 -11.55 10.65
N VAL A 277 -19.67 -10.28 10.29
CA VAL A 277 -20.86 -9.75 9.59
C VAL A 277 -20.93 -10.09 8.11
N PHE A 278 -19.86 -10.67 7.53
CA PHE A 278 -19.85 -11.13 6.13
C PHE A 278 -20.47 -12.50 5.93
N ALA A 279 -20.50 -13.33 6.97
CA ALA A 279 -21.01 -14.69 6.89
C ALA A 279 -22.45 -14.78 7.39
N ASP A 280 -23.28 -15.53 6.64
CA ASP A 280 -24.62 -15.95 7.03
C ASP A 280 -24.88 -17.32 6.40
N ALA A 281 -24.99 -18.35 7.23
CA ALA A 281 -25.11 -19.73 6.78
C ALA A 281 -26.44 -20.05 6.07
N ASP A 282 -27.46 -19.23 6.29
CA ASP A 282 -28.80 -19.41 5.70
C ASP A 282 -28.92 -18.72 4.33
N GLU A 283 -27.94 -17.89 3.96
CA GLU A 283 -27.91 -17.14 2.71
C GLU A 283 -27.10 -17.85 1.60
N PRO A 284 -27.34 -17.54 0.32
CA PRO A 284 -26.59 -18.12 -0.80
C PRO A 284 -25.08 -17.94 -0.64
N HIS A 285 -24.33 -19.02 -0.88
CA HIS A 285 -22.88 -19.08 -0.72
C HIS A 285 -22.38 -18.79 0.69
N GLY A 286 -23.26 -18.77 1.70
CA GLY A 286 -22.94 -18.41 3.06
C GLY A 286 -22.63 -16.90 3.23
N MET A 287 -23.00 -16.06 2.27
CA MET A 287 -22.72 -14.63 2.22
C MET A 287 -23.89 -13.81 2.77
N SER A 288 -23.67 -13.06 3.82
CA SER A 288 -24.70 -12.17 4.37
C SER A 288 -25.15 -11.12 3.34
N LYS A 289 -26.34 -10.54 3.54
CA LYS A 289 -26.83 -9.42 2.73
C LYS A 289 -25.86 -8.22 2.74
N LEU A 290 -25.29 -7.93 3.92
CA LEU A 290 -24.28 -6.89 4.07
C LEU A 290 -23.05 -7.14 3.22
N PHE A 291 -22.56 -8.39 3.20
CA PHE A 291 -21.40 -8.73 2.36
C PHE A 291 -21.70 -8.62 0.87
N ARG A 292 -22.88 -9.06 0.42
CA ARG A 292 -23.29 -8.90 -0.99
C ARG A 292 -23.30 -7.43 -1.39
N HIS A 293 -23.87 -6.55 -0.59
CA HIS A 293 -23.86 -5.11 -0.84
C HIS A 293 -22.44 -4.53 -0.88
N PHE A 294 -21.58 -4.90 0.08
CA PHE A 294 -20.18 -4.48 0.12
C PHE A 294 -19.41 -4.91 -1.13
N LEU A 295 -19.59 -6.14 -1.55
CA LEU A 295 -19.00 -6.72 -2.77
C LEU A 295 -19.50 -5.99 -4.03
N ALA A 296 -20.81 -5.78 -4.12
CA ALA A 296 -21.44 -5.08 -5.24
C ALA A 296 -20.93 -3.64 -5.39
N GLY A 297 -20.75 -2.93 -4.26
CA GLY A 297 -20.16 -1.60 -4.25
C GLY A 297 -18.73 -1.59 -4.79
N GLN A 298 -17.89 -2.56 -4.40
CA GLN A 298 -16.54 -2.68 -4.95
C GLN A 298 -16.54 -2.95 -6.46
N LEU A 299 -17.45 -3.77 -6.97
CA LEU A 299 -17.59 -4.00 -8.43
C LEU A 299 -18.03 -2.72 -9.15
N ALA A 300 -19.06 -2.04 -8.64
CA ALA A 300 -19.65 -0.86 -9.26
C ALA A 300 -18.66 0.32 -9.36
N ALA A 301 -17.89 0.58 -8.29
CA ALA A 301 -16.97 1.71 -8.23
C ALA A 301 -15.55 1.37 -8.72
N MET A 302 -15.25 0.12 -9.07
CA MET A 302 -13.89 -0.34 -9.34
C MET A 302 -13.19 0.48 -10.44
N ARG A 303 -13.88 0.78 -11.55
CA ARG A 303 -13.29 1.57 -12.64
C ARG A 303 -12.93 2.97 -12.21
N GLU A 304 -13.83 3.61 -11.49
CA GLU A 304 -13.71 5.00 -11.07
C GLU A 304 -12.63 5.19 -10.00
N LEU A 305 -12.42 4.17 -9.15
CA LEU A 305 -11.44 4.21 -8.06
C LEU A 305 -10.12 3.52 -8.39
N THR A 306 -9.92 3.04 -9.63
CA THR A 306 -8.68 2.34 -10.04
C THR A 306 -7.44 3.19 -9.84
N LEU A 307 -7.53 4.53 -9.91
CA LEU A 307 -6.41 5.43 -9.65
C LEU A 307 -5.73 5.16 -8.30
N PHE A 308 -6.48 4.79 -7.27
CA PHE A 308 -5.93 4.46 -5.95
C PHE A 308 -5.38 3.03 -5.85
N SER A 309 -5.74 2.15 -6.78
CA SER A 309 -5.21 0.78 -6.88
C SER A 309 -4.03 0.65 -7.84
N ALA A 310 -3.90 1.58 -8.79
CA ALA A 310 -2.88 1.60 -9.84
C ALA A 310 -2.42 3.05 -10.09
N PRO A 311 -1.61 3.63 -9.15
CA PRO A 311 -1.34 5.07 -9.13
C PRO A 311 -0.28 5.54 -10.13
N ASN A 312 0.47 4.63 -10.77
CA ASN A 312 1.62 4.96 -11.60
C ASN A 312 1.42 4.51 -13.06
N ILE A 313 2.17 5.10 -13.99
CA ILE A 313 2.24 4.63 -15.40
C ILE A 313 2.57 3.13 -15.47
N ASN A 314 3.51 2.68 -14.62
CA ASN A 314 3.96 1.29 -14.60
C ASN A 314 2.91 0.32 -14.06
N SER A 315 2.00 0.75 -13.20
CA SER A 315 0.94 -0.09 -12.61
C SER A 315 0.10 -0.80 -13.67
N TYR A 316 -0.25 -0.09 -14.74
CA TYR A 316 -1.11 -0.60 -15.82
C TYR A 316 -0.42 -1.62 -16.73
N LYS A 317 0.93 -1.63 -16.76
CA LYS A 317 1.72 -2.62 -17.51
C LYS A 317 1.69 -4.00 -16.86
N ARG A 318 1.25 -4.10 -15.62
CA ARG A 318 1.02 -5.38 -14.92
C ARG A 318 -0.23 -6.10 -15.44
N TYR A 319 -1.21 -5.39 -15.97
CA TYR A 319 -2.49 -5.92 -16.43
C TYR A 319 -2.35 -6.67 -17.77
N VAL A 320 -1.78 -7.88 -17.70
CA VAL A 320 -1.59 -8.77 -18.85
C VAL A 320 -2.47 -10.01 -18.66
N ALA A 321 -3.18 -10.42 -19.68
CA ALA A 321 -4.00 -11.63 -19.62
C ALA A 321 -3.15 -12.86 -19.31
N GLY A 322 -3.61 -13.69 -18.37
CA GLY A 322 -2.92 -14.92 -17.95
C GLY A 322 -1.73 -14.71 -16.98
N SER A 323 -1.52 -13.49 -16.47
CA SER A 323 -0.41 -13.16 -15.54
C SER A 323 -0.85 -13.09 -14.08
N PHE A 324 -1.98 -13.70 -13.70
CA PHE A 324 -2.60 -13.63 -12.37
C PHE A 324 -2.89 -12.18 -11.87
N ALA A 325 -2.88 -11.21 -12.79
CA ALA A 325 -3.30 -9.83 -12.59
C ALA A 325 -4.64 -9.58 -13.28
N PRO A 326 -5.78 -10.01 -12.69
CA PRO A 326 -7.08 -9.94 -13.35
C PRO A 326 -7.57 -8.51 -13.47
N THR A 327 -8.14 -8.20 -14.63
CA THR A 327 -8.75 -6.90 -14.95
C THR A 327 -10.26 -6.97 -15.15
N ALA A 328 -10.81 -8.18 -15.22
CA ALA A 328 -12.24 -8.40 -15.40
C ALA A 328 -12.98 -8.02 -14.11
N ILE A 329 -13.89 -7.07 -14.21
CA ILE A 329 -14.73 -6.59 -13.10
C ILE A 329 -15.81 -7.63 -12.84
N ALA A 330 -15.40 -8.71 -12.22
CA ALA A 330 -16.23 -9.84 -11.86
C ALA A 330 -15.79 -10.36 -10.49
N TRP A 331 -16.67 -11.13 -9.86
CA TRP A 331 -16.37 -11.83 -8.63
C TRP A 331 -16.57 -13.34 -8.79
N GLY A 332 -15.80 -14.12 -8.07
CA GLY A 332 -15.91 -15.57 -8.10
C GLY A 332 -15.53 -16.19 -6.76
N LEU A 333 -16.09 -17.36 -6.48
CA LEU A 333 -15.71 -18.18 -5.33
C LEU A 333 -14.38 -18.87 -5.63
N ASP A 334 -13.34 -18.51 -4.88
CA ASP A 334 -11.98 -19.03 -5.03
C ASP A 334 -11.43 -18.92 -6.48
N ASN A 335 -11.89 -17.93 -7.25
CA ASN A 335 -11.52 -17.74 -8.66
C ASN A 335 -10.48 -16.64 -8.84
N ARG A 336 -9.22 -17.03 -9.11
CA ARG A 336 -8.09 -16.11 -9.32
C ARG A 336 -8.12 -15.36 -10.65
N THR A 337 -9.06 -15.64 -11.54
CA THR A 337 -9.20 -14.91 -12.81
C THR A 337 -10.12 -13.69 -12.72
N CYS A 338 -10.85 -13.56 -11.59
CA CYS A 338 -11.71 -12.41 -11.28
C CYS A 338 -10.97 -11.33 -10.50
N ALA A 339 -11.34 -10.07 -10.66
CA ALA A 339 -10.81 -8.95 -9.90
C ALA A 339 -11.13 -9.09 -8.38
N LEU A 340 -12.32 -9.62 -8.06
CA LEU A 340 -12.73 -9.92 -6.69
C LEU A 340 -12.88 -11.44 -6.50
N ARG A 341 -12.09 -11.99 -5.59
CA ARG A 341 -12.13 -13.39 -5.20
C ARG A 341 -12.69 -13.50 -3.79
N VAL A 342 -13.84 -14.16 -3.64
CA VAL A 342 -14.43 -14.45 -2.34
C VAL A 342 -13.81 -15.73 -1.79
N VAL A 343 -13.25 -15.67 -0.60
CA VAL A 343 -12.54 -16.79 0.05
C VAL A 343 -12.92 -16.92 1.51
N GLY A 344 -12.68 -18.11 2.05
CA GLY A 344 -12.99 -18.46 3.44
C GLY A 344 -14.47 -18.75 3.66
N HIS A 345 -14.79 -19.21 4.88
CA HIS A 345 -16.14 -19.56 5.32
C HIS A 345 -16.35 -19.08 6.76
N GLY A 346 -17.60 -18.82 7.13
CA GLY A 346 -17.95 -18.38 8.47
C GLY A 346 -17.10 -17.19 8.92
N HIS A 347 -16.41 -17.31 10.04
CA HIS A 347 -15.58 -16.24 10.59
C HIS A 347 -14.40 -15.83 9.69
N GLY A 348 -13.96 -16.70 8.79
CA GLY A 348 -12.86 -16.43 7.85
C GLY A 348 -13.30 -15.86 6.50
N MET A 349 -14.61 -15.65 6.29
CA MET A 349 -15.14 -15.13 5.02
C MET A 349 -14.65 -13.71 4.77
N ARG A 350 -14.11 -13.47 3.55
CA ARG A 350 -13.58 -12.18 3.13
C ARG A 350 -13.56 -12.06 1.62
N VAL A 351 -13.40 -10.85 1.13
CA VAL A 351 -13.09 -10.57 -0.28
C VAL A 351 -11.61 -10.25 -0.41
N GLU A 352 -10.98 -10.82 -1.42
CA GLU A 352 -9.65 -10.48 -1.92
C GLU A 352 -9.80 -9.63 -3.18
N ASN A 353 -9.32 -8.38 -3.13
CA ASN A 353 -9.20 -7.53 -4.30
C ASN A 353 -7.81 -7.71 -4.92
N ARG A 354 -7.77 -8.17 -6.17
CA ARG A 354 -6.54 -8.56 -6.88
C ARG A 354 -6.04 -7.50 -7.86
N VAL A 355 -6.72 -6.35 -7.93
CA VAL A 355 -6.36 -5.23 -8.83
C VAL A 355 -5.10 -4.49 -8.38
N PRO A 356 -4.86 -4.21 -7.07
CA PRO A 356 -3.71 -3.42 -6.63
C PRO A 356 -2.37 -4.09 -6.94
N GLY A 357 -1.40 -3.29 -7.39
CA GLY A 357 0.00 -3.70 -7.62
C GLY A 357 0.91 -3.40 -6.44
N GLY A 358 2.15 -3.93 -6.47
CA GLY A 358 3.14 -3.74 -5.41
C GLY A 358 3.58 -2.27 -5.20
N ASP A 359 3.30 -1.40 -6.15
CA ASP A 359 3.58 0.03 -6.13
C ASP A 359 2.45 0.89 -5.55
N VAL A 360 1.39 0.27 -5.04
CA VAL A 360 0.24 0.96 -4.47
C VAL A 360 0.60 1.73 -3.19
N ASN A 361 -0.13 2.83 -2.94
CA ASN A 361 -0.24 3.41 -1.62
C ASN A 361 -1.36 2.68 -0.87
N GLN A 362 -1.00 1.86 0.10
CA GLN A 362 -1.93 0.97 0.78
C GLN A 362 -3.05 1.70 1.52
N TYR A 363 -2.81 2.89 2.07
CA TYR A 363 -3.86 3.66 2.74
C TYR A 363 -4.93 4.10 1.74
N LEU A 364 -4.52 4.59 0.57
CA LEU A 364 -5.42 5.05 -0.49
C LEU A 364 -6.21 3.87 -1.07
N ALA A 365 -5.53 2.75 -1.35
CA ALA A 365 -6.18 1.57 -1.88
C ALA A 365 -7.22 1.01 -0.90
N VAL A 366 -6.87 0.84 0.38
CA VAL A 366 -7.80 0.34 1.40
C VAL A 366 -8.95 1.33 1.62
N ALA A 367 -8.67 2.64 1.64
CA ALA A 367 -9.72 3.66 1.72
C ALA A 367 -10.70 3.58 0.54
N ALA A 368 -10.19 3.37 -0.68
CA ALA A 368 -11.03 3.21 -1.87
C ALA A 368 -11.92 1.95 -1.79
N LEU A 369 -11.36 0.82 -1.31
CA LEU A 369 -12.13 -0.42 -1.15
C LEU A 369 -13.24 -0.29 -0.10
N ILE A 370 -12.95 0.40 1.01
CA ILE A 370 -13.95 0.67 2.07
C ILE A 370 -15.01 1.65 1.54
N ALA A 371 -14.61 2.74 0.89
CA ALA A 371 -15.53 3.72 0.31
C ALA A 371 -16.48 3.06 -0.71
N ALA A 372 -15.95 2.23 -1.60
CA ALA A 372 -16.73 1.46 -2.56
C ALA A 372 -17.70 0.49 -1.87
N GLY A 373 -17.23 -0.23 -0.87
CA GLY A 373 -18.07 -1.14 -0.09
C GLY A 373 -19.19 -0.41 0.67
N LEU A 374 -18.88 0.74 1.29
CA LEU A 374 -19.88 1.59 1.94
C LEU A 374 -20.93 2.11 0.95
N HIS A 375 -20.49 2.57 -0.25
CA HIS A 375 -21.40 2.95 -1.33
C HIS A 375 -22.38 1.82 -1.69
N GLY A 376 -21.90 0.58 -1.75
CA GLY A 376 -22.74 -0.58 -1.99
C GLY A 376 -23.75 -0.85 -0.87
N ILE A 377 -23.32 -0.73 0.39
CA ILE A 377 -24.19 -0.89 1.56
C ILE A 377 -25.25 0.23 1.61
N GLU A 378 -24.84 1.46 1.40
CA GLU A 378 -25.73 2.66 1.46
C GLU A 378 -26.80 2.66 0.38
N ASN A 379 -26.49 2.10 -0.79
CA ASN A 379 -27.40 2.02 -1.93
C ASN A 379 -28.05 0.63 -2.10
N GLU A 380 -27.83 -0.28 -1.14
CA GLU A 380 -28.34 -1.67 -1.18
C GLU A 380 -28.07 -2.38 -2.51
N LEU A 381 -26.87 -2.18 -3.07
CA LEU A 381 -26.49 -2.76 -4.36
C LEU A 381 -26.39 -4.29 -4.25
N GLU A 382 -26.83 -5.00 -5.29
CA GLU A 382 -26.63 -6.44 -5.40
C GLU A 382 -25.55 -6.74 -6.45
N PRO A 383 -24.65 -7.71 -6.20
CA PRO A 383 -23.63 -8.06 -7.18
C PRO A 383 -24.24 -8.77 -8.39
N GLU A 384 -23.60 -8.62 -9.55
CA GLU A 384 -23.89 -9.45 -10.71
C GLU A 384 -23.73 -10.94 -10.37
N ALA A 385 -24.22 -11.80 -11.26
CA ALA A 385 -24.14 -13.25 -11.05
C ALA A 385 -22.69 -13.71 -10.83
N LEU A 386 -22.53 -14.73 -9.99
CA LEU A 386 -21.25 -15.39 -9.76
C LEU A 386 -20.59 -15.77 -11.10
N PHE A 387 -19.35 -15.36 -11.28
CA PHE A 387 -18.58 -15.71 -12.45
C PHE A 387 -17.87 -17.07 -12.27
N GLU A 388 -18.17 -17.98 -13.17
CA GLU A 388 -17.54 -19.30 -13.27
C GLU A 388 -16.63 -19.39 -14.50
N GLY A 389 -15.50 -20.05 -14.38
CA GLY A 389 -14.54 -20.25 -15.46
C GLY A 389 -13.48 -19.17 -15.57
N ASN A 390 -12.95 -18.94 -16.78
CA ASN A 390 -11.82 -18.04 -17.06
C ASN A 390 -12.27 -16.62 -17.41
N ALA A 391 -12.20 -15.70 -16.46
CA ALA A 391 -12.61 -14.32 -16.67
C ALA A 391 -11.68 -13.53 -17.62
N TYR A 392 -10.45 -13.99 -17.88
CA TYR A 392 -9.59 -13.37 -18.88
C TYR A 392 -10.15 -13.44 -20.31
N GLU A 393 -10.93 -14.49 -20.63
CA GLU A 393 -11.51 -14.75 -21.92
C GLU A 393 -12.96 -14.24 -22.06
N SER A 394 -13.47 -13.55 -21.03
CA SER A 394 -14.84 -13.03 -21.00
C SER A 394 -14.97 -11.63 -21.60
N ASP A 395 -16.19 -11.25 -21.97
CA ASP A 395 -16.57 -9.91 -22.40
C ASP A 395 -16.94 -8.97 -21.24
N VAL A 396 -16.69 -9.39 -19.98
CA VAL A 396 -16.95 -8.58 -18.80
C VAL A 396 -16.14 -7.29 -18.85
N ALA A 397 -16.72 -6.20 -18.36
CA ALA A 397 -16.06 -4.90 -18.26
C ALA A 397 -14.71 -5.01 -17.54
N ARG A 398 -13.76 -4.19 -17.94
CA ARG A 398 -12.39 -4.21 -17.38
C ARG A 398 -12.04 -2.91 -16.71
N VAL A 399 -11.09 -2.97 -15.78
CA VAL A 399 -10.44 -1.77 -15.23
C VAL A 399 -9.77 -0.96 -16.33
N PRO A 400 -9.57 0.37 -16.15
CA PRO A 400 -8.88 1.19 -17.16
C PRO A 400 -7.49 0.64 -17.48
N ALA A 401 -7.04 0.87 -18.71
CA ALA A 401 -5.80 0.34 -19.25
C ALA A 401 -4.60 1.29 -19.10
N THR A 402 -4.85 2.55 -18.74
CA THR A 402 -3.81 3.59 -18.61
C THR A 402 -4.08 4.48 -17.40
N LEU A 403 -3.01 5.14 -16.89
CA LEU A 403 -3.15 6.15 -15.84
C LEU A 403 -4.06 7.31 -16.28
N ARG A 404 -3.99 7.70 -17.57
CA ARG A 404 -4.84 8.75 -18.14
C ARG A 404 -6.33 8.40 -18.04
N ASP A 405 -6.70 7.20 -18.48
CA ASP A 405 -8.09 6.75 -18.44
C ASP A 405 -8.60 6.67 -17.00
N ALA A 406 -7.75 6.17 -16.08
CA ALA A 406 -8.10 6.08 -14.66
C ALA A 406 -8.28 7.46 -14.02
N ALA A 407 -7.42 8.42 -14.35
CA ALA A 407 -7.53 9.80 -13.86
C ALA A 407 -8.80 10.49 -14.39
N GLU A 408 -9.17 10.26 -15.66
CA GLU A 408 -10.41 10.79 -16.23
C GLU A 408 -11.65 10.20 -15.55
N LEU A 409 -11.67 8.89 -15.30
CA LEU A 409 -12.75 8.22 -14.58
C LEU A 409 -12.86 8.71 -13.14
N PHE A 410 -11.74 8.83 -12.45
CA PHE A 410 -11.70 9.34 -11.07
C PHE A 410 -12.20 10.79 -10.97
N ALA A 411 -11.84 11.64 -11.94
CA ALA A 411 -12.30 13.03 -12.00
C ALA A 411 -13.82 13.16 -12.13
N GLY A 412 -14.47 12.22 -12.80
CA GLY A 412 -15.93 12.18 -12.99
C GLY A 412 -16.68 11.35 -11.95
N SER A 413 -15.96 10.78 -10.96
CA SER A 413 -16.55 9.85 -10.00
C SER A 413 -17.34 10.57 -8.90
N THR A 414 -18.64 10.31 -8.83
CA THR A 414 -19.46 10.75 -7.69
C THR A 414 -19.08 10.03 -6.42
N VAL A 415 -18.73 8.74 -6.51
CA VAL A 415 -18.28 7.93 -5.36
C VAL A 415 -17.00 8.50 -4.76
N ALA A 416 -16.01 8.90 -5.60
CA ALA A 416 -14.80 9.53 -5.11
C ALA A 416 -15.06 10.88 -4.43
N LEU A 417 -15.92 11.74 -5.02
CA LEU A 417 -16.27 13.03 -4.47
C LEU A 417 -17.02 12.90 -3.13
N GLU A 418 -17.98 12.00 -3.03
CA GLU A 418 -18.73 11.73 -1.80
C GLU A 418 -17.83 11.15 -0.69
N ALA A 419 -16.93 10.23 -1.05
CA ALA A 419 -16.08 9.55 -0.08
C ALA A 419 -14.91 10.40 0.42
N PHE A 420 -14.26 11.17 -0.47
CA PHE A 420 -12.99 11.83 -0.18
C PHE A 420 -13.09 13.36 -0.17
N GLY A 421 -14.09 13.94 -0.80
CA GLY A 421 -14.26 15.38 -0.95
C GLY A 421 -13.44 15.99 -2.10
N GLU A 422 -13.83 17.20 -2.50
CA GLU A 422 -13.23 17.90 -3.66
C GLU A 422 -11.72 18.13 -3.51
N GLU A 423 -11.28 18.52 -2.31
CA GLU A 423 -9.87 18.80 -2.04
C GLU A 423 -8.98 17.58 -2.29
N VAL A 424 -9.34 16.43 -1.74
CA VAL A 424 -8.57 15.17 -1.90
C VAL A 424 -8.61 14.69 -3.34
N VAL A 425 -9.79 14.72 -3.97
CA VAL A 425 -9.93 14.32 -5.39
C VAL A 425 -9.05 15.20 -6.28
N ALA A 426 -9.10 16.54 -6.13
CA ALA A 426 -8.27 17.46 -6.91
C ALA A 426 -6.78 17.24 -6.66
N HIS A 427 -6.39 16.97 -5.41
CA HIS A 427 -5.00 16.73 -5.01
C HIS A 427 -4.39 15.50 -5.73
N TYR A 428 -5.06 14.35 -5.68
CA TYR A 428 -4.56 13.13 -6.32
C TYR A 428 -4.71 13.13 -7.84
N LEU A 429 -5.70 13.84 -8.38
CA LEU A 429 -5.77 14.10 -9.82
C LEU A 429 -4.60 14.94 -10.30
N ASN A 430 -4.18 15.96 -9.55
CA ASN A 430 -3.01 16.74 -9.89
C ASN A 430 -1.75 15.87 -9.94
N ASN A 431 -1.55 15.00 -8.93
CA ASN A 431 -0.44 14.03 -8.92
C ASN A 431 -0.43 13.16 -10.19
N ALA A 432 -1.57 12.57 -10.54
CA ALA A 432 -1.68 11.71 -11.73
C ALA A 432 -1.43 12.47 -13.04
N ARG A 433 -1.90 13.71 -13.15
CA ARG A 433 -1.69 14.56 -14.34
C ARG A 433 -0.24 14.99 -14.50
N VAL A 434 0.44 15.34 -13.41
CA VAL A 434 1.87 15.69 -13.42
C VAL A 434 2.69 14.49 -13.87
N GLU A 435 2.45 13.31 -13.30
CA GLU A 435 3.15 12.08 -13.68
C GLU A 435 2.87 11.69 -15.15
N GLN A 436 1.62 11.79 -15.61
CA GLN A 436 1.26 11.53 -16.99
C GLN A 436 1.95 12.51 -17.95
N ALA A 437 1.99 13.80 -17.62
CA ALA A 437 2.65 14.82 -18.46
C ALA A 437 4.17 14.61 -18.55
N ALA A 438 4.80 14.23 -17.43
CA ALA A 438 6.23 13.90 -17.39
C ALA A 438 6.54 12.68 -18.27
N TYR A 439 5.71 11.63 -18.20
CA TYR A 439 5.85 10.44 -19.04
C TYR A 439 5.63 10.75 -20.53
N ASP A 440 4.63 11.55 -20.88
CA ASP A 440 4.34 11.93 -22.27
C ASP A 440 5.49 12.75 -22.89
N ALA A 441 6.24 13.49 -22.08
CA ALA A 441 7.41 14.25 -22.52
C ALA A 441 8.71 13.41 -22.58
N ALA A 442 8.74 12.24 -21.96
CA ALA A 442 9.93 11.40 -21.89
C ALA A 442 10.19 10.68 -23.22
N ILE A 443 11.45 10.73 -23.70
CA ILE A 443 11.90 9.96 -24.87
C ILE A 443 12.41 8.60 -24.41
N THR A 444 11.63 7.57 -24.69
CA THR A 444 11.90 6.20 -24.23
C THR A 444 12.85 5.42 -25.14
N ASP A 445 13.45 4.35 -24.64
CA ASP A 445 14.26 3.45 -25.47
C ASP A 445 13.43 2.75 -26.54
N TRP A 446 12.15 2.52 -26.28
CA TRP A 446 11.23 1.94 -27.26
C TRP A 446 11.15 2.80 -28.52
N GLU A 447 11.05 4.12 -28.39
CA GLU A 447 11.03 5.09 -29.51
C GLU A 447 12.37 5.11 -30.24
N ARG A 448 13.48 5.15 -29.48
CA ARG A 448 14.84 5.15 -30.05
C ARG A 448 15.10 3.93 -30.91
N VAL A 449 14.77 2.72 -30.38
CA VAL A 449 14.98 1.45 -31.09
C VAL A 449 14.11 1.37 -32.37
N ARG A 450 12.90 1.92 -32.31
CA ARG A 450 11.99 1.87 -33.46
C ARG A 450 12.26 2.96 -34.50
N GLY A 451 12.64 4.15 -34.06
CA GLY A 451 12.71 5.33 -34.91
C GLY A 451 14.09 5.64 -35.50
N PHE A 452 15.20 5.22 -34.86
CA PHE A 452 16.54 5.71 -35.18
C PHE A 452 16.99 5.47 -36.65
N GLU A 453 16.72 4.32 -37.21
CA GLU A 453 17.07 3.96 -38.59
C GLU A 453 15.88 3.68 -39.50
N ARG A 454 14.69 3.53 -38.94
CA ARG A 454 13.54 2.97 -39.68
C ARG A 454 12.48 4.00 -40.06
N LEU A 455 12.57 5.21 -39.51
CA LEU A 455 11.64 6.30 -39.79
C LEU A 455 12.39 7.52 -40.36
#